data_39d25d207319fe7ab100f6c722da7710
#
_entry.id   39d25d207319fe7ab100f6c722da7710
#
_cell.length_a   1.000
_cell.length_b   1.000
_cell.length_c   1.000
_cell.angle_alpha   90.00
_cell.angle_beta   90.00
_cell.angle_gamma   90.00
#
_symmetry.space_group_name_H-M   'P 1'
#
loop_
_entity.id
_entity.type
_entity.pdbx_description
1 polymer ?
#
loop_
_entity_poly.entity_id
_entity_poly.type
_entity_poly.pdbx_seq_one_letter_code
_entity_poly.pdbx_strand_id
1 'polypeptide(L)'
;MANHTVDLIDLPLADSNSQQPDSTPTSTAVAPADDIVPKRRRFLQSGGALLGLAAATGASAAVAKATDATSAGDALPAIPDSMKALGTPIGTQPYGTPSPFESGVVRNVPAKQAQYWSSTSRSPLAELDGIITPSGLFYERHHAGVPTIDPAKHRLLLHGLVKKPLVFSVEDLRRFPSVSRIHFLECSGNPVYKRPFGKTASDLVGLVSCAEWTGVTLKTVLEEAGLKPEAKWVVAEGADGAGMTRSIPIEKCLEDALLVYSQNGERLRPEQGYPMRLFLPGFEGNMSVKWLRRLKVTDAPVYSREETAKYTDLLPSGKARQFTFYMEAKSIITSPSGGQNIASPGFVEIRGIAWSGHGKVARVEVSVDDGKNWADAALQEPVLTRALTRFRFAWHWDGTPTVIQSRATDETGYVQPSFADLLDARGDNSYYHNNAVQPWHIAEDGSVSNANV
;
A
#
# COMPACT_ATOMS: atom_id res chain seq x y z
N MET A 1 43.75 -18.45 -21.13
CA MET A 1 44.88 -18.36 -20.17
C MET A 1 45.36 -16.94 -20.18
N ALA A 2 45.06 -16.16 -19.18
CA ALA A 2 45.77 -14.98 -18.69
C ALA A 2 45.04 -14.50 -17.44
N ASN A 3 45.62 -14.83 -16.28
CA ASN A 3 45.22 -14.33 -14.96
C ASN A 3 45.60 -12.85 -14.88
N HIS A 4 44.70 -11.99 -14.51
CA HIS A 4 45.01 -10.67 -13.94
C HIS A 4 44.50 -10.61 -12.51
N THR A 5 45.41 -10.77 -11.58
CA THR A 5 45.31 -10.45 -10.15
C THR A 5 45.37 -8.92 -10.03
N VAL A 6 44.40 -8.35 -9.28
CA VAL A 6 44.45 -6.93 -8.91
C VAL A 6 44.76 -6.87 -7.40
N ASP A 7 45.89 -6.20 -7.10
CA ASP A 7 46.40 -6.01 -5.75
C ASP A 7 45.51 -5.12 -4.90
N LEU A 8 45.31 -5.53 -3.65
CA LEU A 8 44.69 -4.75 -2.58
C LEU A 8 45.68 -3.73 -2.03
N ILE A 9 45.30 -2.47 -2.04
CA ILE A 9 46.07 -1.39 -1.39
C ILE A 9 45.59 -1.26 0.04
N ASP A 10 46.50 -1.52 1.00
CA ASP A 10 46.36 -1.23 2.42
C ASP A 10 46.38 0.27 2.67
N LEU A 11 45.39 0.75 3.47
CA LEU A 11 45.43 2.09 4.06
C LEU A 11 45.39 2.00 5.60
N PRO A 12 46.22 2.79 6.30
CA PRO A 12 46.43 2.63 7.73
C PRO A 12 45.32 3.22 8.62
N LEU A 13 45.10 2.55 9.75
CA LEU A 13 44.31 3.01 10.86
C LEU A 13 44.91 4.22 11.55
N ALA A 14 44.16 5.29 11.70
CA ALA A 14 44.53 6.44 12.53
C ALA A 14 43.73 6.43 13.83
N ASP A 15 44.44 6.27 14.96
CA ASP A 15 43.97 6.57 16.31
C ASP A 15 43.72 8.06 16.47
N SER A 16 42.62 8.45 17.08
CA SER A 16 42.51 9.76 17.73
C SER A 16 41.55 9.75 18.89
N ASN A 17 42.18 9.81 20.05
CA ASN A 17 41.65 10.21 21.33
C ASN A 17 41.65 11.74 21.40
N SER A 18 40.51 12.41 21.68
CA SER A 18 40.49 13.77 22.28
C SER A 18 39.10 14.19 22.78
N GLN A 19 38.99 14.23 24.09
CA GLN A 19 38.44 15.25 24.98
C GLN A 19 37.18 16.03 24.56
N GLN A 20 36.14 15.86 25.38
CA GLN A 20 34.99 16.76 25.53
C GLN A 20 35.38 18.09 26.20
N PRO A 21 34.72 19.19 25.91
CA PRO A 21 34.55 20.31 26.85
C PRO A 21 33.12 20.37 27.38
N ASP A 22 33.06 20.47 28.69
CA ASP A 22 31.91 20.86 29.52
C ASP A 22 31.41 22.27 29.17
N SER A 23 30.09 22.43 28.97
CA SER A 23 29.46 23.76 29.06
C SER A 23 28.02 23.62 29.56
N THR A 24 27.83 24.00 30.80
CA THR A 24 26.57 24.29 31.49
C THR A 24 25.84 25.45 30.84
N PRO A 25 24.54 25.42 30.59
CA PRO A 25 23.76 26.61 30.27
C PRO A 25 23.14 27.22 31.53
N THR A 26 23.38 28.47 31.69
CA THR A 26 22.78 29.41 32.65
C THR A 26 21.26 29.52 32.44
N SER A 27 20.54 29.41 33.57
CA SER A 27 19.12 29.69 33.72
C SER A 27 18.82 31.17 33.56
N THR A 28 17.97 31.55 32.60
CA THR A 28 17.28 32.85 32.60
C THR A 28 15.79 32.62 32.88
N ALA A 29 15.33 33.23 33.97
CA ALA A 29 13.95 33.26 34.43
C ALA A 29 13.05 34.02 33.45
N VAL A 30 11.91 33.45 33.08
CA VAL A 30 10.83 34.12 32.33
C VAL A 30 9.71 34.43 33.32
N ALA A 31 9.26 35.70 33.31
CA ALA A 31 8.14 36.21 34.08
C ALA A 31 6.78 35.63 33.64
N PRO A 32 5.75 35.59 34.50
CA PRO A 32 4.46 34.99 34.21
C PRO A 32 3.64 35.87 33.27
N ALA A 33 3.06 35.25 32.25
CA ALA A 33 2.11 35.85 31.32
C ALA A 33 0.67 35.67 31.81
N ASP A 34 -0.10 36.76 31.69
CA ASP A 34 -1.46 36.94 32.13
C ASP A 34 -2.49 35.97 31.54
N ASP A 35 -3.52 35.69 32.33
CA ASP A 35 -4.72 34.93 32.04
C ASP A 35 -5.47 35.41 30.79
N ILE A 36 -5.52 34.58 29.75
CA ILE A 36 -6.50 34.70 28.67
C ILE A 36 -7.50 33.53 28.78
N VAL A 37 -8.66 33.80 29.35
CA VAL A 37 -9.81 32.87 29.38
C VAL A 37 -10.48 32.84 27.99
N PRO A 38 -10.53 31.74 27.30
CA PRO A 38 -11.27 31.68 26.03
C PRO A 38 -12.78 31.57 26.27
N LYS A 39 -13.52 32.57 25.76
CA LYS A 39 -14.99 32.55 25.64
C LYS A 39 -15.46 31.44 24.66
N ARG A 40 -15.66 30.23 25.17
CA ARG A 40 -16.33 29.15 24.46
C ARG A 40 -17.65 28.78 25.13
N ARG A 41 -18.62 29.69 25.17
CA ARG A 41 -20.03 29.39 25.55
C ARG A 41 -20.98 30.35 24.88
N ARG A 42 -21.11 30.33 23.54
CA ARG A 42 -22.25 30.99 22.83
C ARG A 42 -22.39 30.46 21.39
N PHE A 43 -22.51 29.15 21.21
CA PHE A 43 -22.82 28.61 19.87
C PHE A 43 -23.96 27.57 19.84
N LEU A 44 -24.68 27.40 20.93
CA LEU A 44 -25.77 26.42 20.98
C LEU A 44 -27.17 27.04 21.27
N GLN A 45 -27.38 28.33 20.96
CA GLN A 45 -28.70 28.95 21.11
C GLN A 45 -29.03 29.86 19.91
N SER A 46 -29.06 29.33 18.70
CA SER A 46 -29.80 29.96 17.60
C SER A 46 -29.82 29.02 16.39
N GLY A 47 -30.81 28.20 16.30
CA GLY A 47 -31.12 27.33 15.16
C GLY A 47 -32.57 26.96 15.13
N GLY A 48 -33.45 27.97 15.07
CA GLY A 48 -34.85 27.77 14.77
C GLY A 48 -35.11 27.98 13.28
N ALA A 49 -35.78 27.03 12.68
CA ALA A 49 -36.67 27.09 11.51
C ALA A 49 -36.12 27.70 10.20
N LEU A 50 -35.86 26.84 9.23
CA LEU A 50 -36.15 27.07 7.80
C LEU A 50 -36.61 25.74 7.19
N LEU A 51 -37.91 25.60 7.08
CA LEU A 51 -38.60 24.61 6.23
C LEU A 51 -38.38 25.00 4.76
N GLY A 52 -37.64 24.19 4.03
CA GLY A 52 -37.53 24.27 2.57
C GLY A 52 -37.79 22.89 1.96
N LEU A 53 -38.92 22.76 1.30
CA LEU A 53 -39.33 21.60 0.51
C LEU A 53 -38.29 21.33 -0.60
N ALA A 54 -37.69 20.14 -0.64
CA ALA A 54 -37.11 19.57 -1.84
C ALA A 54 -37.41 18.08 -1.91
N ALA A 55 -37.88 17.66 -3.06
CA ALA A 55 -38.47 16.37 -3.35
C ALA A 55 -37.54 15.19 -3.11
N ALA A 56 -38.12 14.14 -2.55
CA ALA A 56 -37.51 12.86 -2.27
C ALA A 56 -37.16 12.09 -3.53
N THR A 57 -35.88 11.69 -3.63
CA THR A 57 -35.51 10.40 -4.21
C THR A 57 -34.90 9.57 -3.08
N GLY A 58 -35.59 8.48 -2.76
CA GLY A 58 -35.33 7.70 -1.56
C GLY A 58 -34.01 6.93 -1.65
N ALA A 59 -33.04 7.36 -0.87
CA ALA A 59 -32.01 6.50 -0.35
C ALA A 59 -32.25 6.36 1.15
N SER A 60 -32.93 5.29 1.58
CA SER A 60 -33.07 4.93 2.97
C SER A 60 -31.68 4.55 3.49
N ALA A 61 -30.97 5.51 4.09
CA ALA A 61 -29.84 5.18 4.95
C ALA A 61 -30.41 4.36 6.12
N ALA A 62 -30.09 3.07 6.16
CA ALA A 62 -30.32 2.24 7.34
C ALA A 62 -29.43 2.77 8.46
N VAL A 63 -29.97 3.68 9.26
CA VAL A 63 -29.36 4.07 10.52
C VAL A 63 -29.39 2.80 11.38
N ALA A 64 -28.18 2.30 11.73
CA ALA A 64 -28.06 1.28 12.76
C ALA A 64 -28.89 1.76 13.96
N LYS A 65 -29.96 1.00 14.31
CA LYS A 65 -30.81 1.32 15.45
C LYS A 65 -29.93 1.23 16.67
N ALA A 66 -29.49 2.38 17.22
CA ALA A 66 -29.03 2.40 18.59
C ALA A 66 -30.12 1.71 19.41
N THR A 67 -29.77 0.65 20.11
CA THR A 67 -30.71 -0.03 21.02
C THR A 67 -31.32 1.03 21.90
N ASP A 68 -32.65 1.14 21.86
CA ASP A 68 -33.39 2.10 22.67
C ASP A 68 -32.98 1.92 24.14
N ALA A 69 -32.31 2.92 24.69
CA ALA A 69 -31.95 2.94 26.11
C ALA A 69 -33.18 3.04 27.05
N THR A 70 -34.37 3.12 26.47
CA THR A 70 -35.65 3.27 27.21
C THR A 70 -36.20 1.96 27.75
N SER A 71 -35.61 0.80 27.48
CA SER A 71 -36.04 -0.49 28.07
C SER A 71 -35.18 -0.99 29.23
N ALA A 72 -33.99 -0.42 29.43
CA ALA A 72 -33.21 -0.60 30.66
C ALA A 72 -33.52 0.61 31.55
N GLY A 73 -34.29 0.42 32.60
CA GLY A 73 -34.73 1.53 33.48
C GLY A 73 -33.62 2.54 33.77
N ASP A 74 -34.01 3.80 34.05
CA ASP A 74 -33.24 5.05 34.19
C ASP A 74 -31.86 5.02 34.92
N ALA A 75 -31.19 3.89 34.98
CA ALA A 75 -29.85 3.77 35.55
C ALA A 75 -28.80 4.18 34.50
N LEU A 76 -28.18 5.32 34.69
CA LEU A 76 -26.98 5.70 33.96
C LEU A 76 -25.95 4.53 33.97
N PRO A 77 -25.25 4.31 32.87
CA PRO A 77 -24.17 3.31 32.86
C PRO A 77 -23.21 3.50 34.03
N ALA A 78 -22.83 2.40 34.67
CA ALA A 78 -21.83 2.47 35.76
C ALA A 78 -20.58 3.20 35.31
N ILE A 79 -19.98 3.99 36.19
CA ILE A 79 -18.71 4.68 35.92
C ILE A 79 -17.66 3.61 35.60
N PRO A 80 -17.05 3.66 34.42
CA PRO A 80 -16.02 2.69 34.02
C PRO A 80 -14.80 2.71 35.00
N ASP A 81 -14.17 1.58 35.18
CA ASP A 81 -13.00 1.48 36.07
C ASP A 81 -11.84 2.39 35.65
N SER A 82 -11.71 2.66 34.34
CA SER A 82 -10.75 3.61 33.79
C SER A 82 -10.96 5.05 34.26
N MET A 83 -12.11 5.41 34.79
CA MET A 83 -12.38 6.71 35.38
C MET A 83 -12.14 6.76 36.90
N LYS A 84 -11.89 5.64 37.56
CA LYS A 84 -11.69 5.52 38.98
C LYS A 84 -10.23 5.71 39.43
N ALA A 85 -9.29 5.69 38.50
CA ALA A 85 -7.87 5.85 38.78
C ALA A 85 -7.19 6.68 37.65
N LEU A 86 -6.04 7.25 37.95
CA LEU A 86 -5.21 7.89 36.95
C LEU A 86 -4.65 6.85 35.99
N GLY A 87 -4.60 7.20 34.71
CA GLY A 87 -3.94 6.38 33.69
C GLY A 87 -2.41 6.39 33.83
N THR A 88 -1.74 5.69 32.94
CA THR A 88 -0.28 5.70 32.87
C THR A 88 0.23 7.07 32.37
N PRO A 89 1.35 7.58 32.93
CA PRO A 89 1.98 8.80 32.43
C PRO A 89 2.51 8.60 31.00
N ILE A 90 2.95 9.69 30.36
CA ILE A 90 3.62 9.63 29.04
C ILE A 90 4.73 8.57 29.12
N GLY A 91 4.66 7.59 28.21
CA GLY A 91 5.61 6.49 28.19
C GLY A 91 7.02 6.91 27.85
N THR A 92 7.98 6.06 28.19
CA THR A 92 9.40 6.27 27.83
C THR A 92 9.68 6.06 26.34
N GLN A 93 8.73 5.48 25.60
CA GLN A 93 8.85 5.32 24.15
C GLN A 93 8.23 6.53 23.45
N PRO A 94 9.05 7.40 22.83
CA PRO A 94 8.56 8.63 22.21
C PRO A 94 7.76 8.40 20.92
N TYR A 95 7.84 7.23 20.31
CA TYR A 95 7.01 6.84 19.16
C TYR A 95 5.80 6.06 19.65
N GLY A 96 4.58 6.57 19.38
CA GLY A 96 3.35 5.96 19.85
C GLY A 96 3.16 4.53 19.35
N THR A 97 2.56 3.71 20.19
CA THR A 97 2.18 2.32 19.86
C THR A 97 0.66 2.18 19.88
N PRO A 98 0.07 1.24 19.10
CA PRO A 98 -1.34 0.93 19.20
C PRO A 98 -1.75 0.53 20.62
N SER A 99 -3.06 0.62 20.91
CA SER A 99 -3.62 0.09 22.15
C SER A 99 -3.20 -1.39 22.36
N PRO A 100 -2.92 -1.84 23.59
CA PRO A 100 -2.70 -3.26 23.87
C PRO A 100 -3.84 -4.17 23.40
N PHE A 101 -5.06 -3.66 23.33
CA PHE A 101 -6.24 -4.38 22.82
C PHE A 101 -6.21 -4.58 21.29
N GLU A 102 -5.40 -3.80 20.57
CA GLU A 102 -5.18 -3.88 19.12
C GLU A 102 -3.87 -4.62 18.78
N SER A 103 -3.24 -5.28 19.73
CA SER A 103 -1.99 -6.01 19.53
C SER A 103 -2.08 -7.17 18.52
N GLY A 104 -3.29 -7.63 18.21
CA GLY A 104 -3.57 -8.62 17.18
C GLY A 104 -3.53 -8.08 15.75
N VAL A 105 -3.62 -6.76 15.56
CA VAL A 105 -3.56 -6.11 14.23
C VAL A 105 -2.10 -6.01 13.78
N VAL A 106 -1.64 -7.06 13.12
CA VAL A 106 -0.25 -7.21 12.67
C VAL A 106 -0.20 -7.70 11.24
N ARG A 107 0.95 -7.52 10.58
CA ARG A 107 1.19 -8.12 9.26
C ARG A 107 1.09 -9.65 9.35
N ASN A 108 0.42 -10.27 8.40
CA ASN A 108 0.42 -11.72 8.27
C ASN A 108 1.78 -12.17 7.71
N VAL A 109 2.58 -12.82 8.52
CA VAL A 109 3.87 -13.39 8.15
C VAL A 109 3.70 -14.89 7.96
N PRO A 110 3.79 -15.44 6.72
CA PRO A 110 3.68 -16.87 6.50
C PRO A 110 4.70 -17.65 7.34
N ALA A 111 4.23 -18.69 8.05
CA ALA A 111 5.07 -19.51 8.92
C ALA A 111 6.24 -20.18 8.16
N LYS A 112 6.03 -20.46 6.86
CA LYS A 112 7.06 -21.01 5.98
C LYS A 112 7.39 -19.99 4.89
N GLN A 113 8.53 -19.35 4.99
CA GLN A 113 9.11 -18.54 3.91
C GLN A 113 9.81 -19.43 2.90
N ALA A 114 9.88 -18.98 1.64
CA ALA A 114 10.58 -19.74 0.59
C ALA A 114 12.06 -19.95 0.94
N GLN A 115 12.69 -18.91 1.45
CA GLN A 115 14.04 -18.89 2.01
C GLN A 115 14.12 -17.69 2.96
N TYR A 116 15.02 -17.69 3.95
CA TYR A 116 15.08 -16.60 4.93
C TYR A 116 15.38 -15.23 4.32
N TRP A 117 16.09 -15.16 3.20
CA TRP A 117 16.35 -13.91 2.47
C TRP A 117 15.24 -13.55 1.48
N SER A 118 14.53 -14.54 0.91
CA SER A 118 13.42 -14.34 -0.02
C SER A 118 12.10 -14.50 0.72
N SER A 119 11.64 -13.43 1.36
CA SER A 119 10.55 -13.45 2.32
C SER A 119 9.44 -12.46 1.99
N THR A 120 8.28 -12.68 2.59
CA THR A 120 7.09 -11.83 2.47
C THR A 120 6.41 -11.64 3.80
N SER A 121 5.77 -10.48 3.98
CA SER A 121 4.68 -10.28 4.93
C SER A 121 3.51 -9.60 4.22
N ARG A 122 2.30 -9.78 4.72
CA ARG A 122 1.06 -9.29 4.08
C ARG A 122 0.34 -8.29 4.97
N SER A 123 -0.27 -7.27 4.36
CA SER A 123 -1.14 -6.33 5.07
C SER A 123 -2.39 -7.04 5.61
N PRO A 124 -2.84 -6.71 6.83
CA PRO A 124 -4.04 -7.29 7.44
C PRO A 124 -5.30 -6.60 6.89
N LEU A 125 -5.71 -6.89 5.65
CA LEU A 125 -6.70 -6.14 4.88
C LEU A 125 -8.08 -6.05 5.53
N ALA A 126 -8.49 -7.06 6.29
CA ALA A 126 -9.78 -7.09 6.97
C ALA A 126 -9.82 -6.16 8.19
N GLU A 127 -8.64 -5.90 8.78
CA GLU A 127 -8.45 -5.11 10.00
C GLU A 127 -8.14 -3.64 9.74
N LEU A 128 -8.02 -3.25 8.47
CA LEU A 128 -7.68 -1.88 8.09
C LEU A 128 -8.91 -1.08 7.72
N ASP A 129 -8.97 0.16 8.22
CA ASP A 129 -9.93 1.17 7.85
C ASP A 129 -9.30 2.26 6.96
N GLY A 130 -10.15 3.01 6.21
CA GLY A 130 -9.68 4.04 5.29
C GLY A 130 -8.87 3.46 4.12
N ILE A 131 -8.11 4.33 3.43
CA ILE A 131 -7.33 3.95 2.25
C ILE A 131 -5.82 3.95 2.49
N ILE A 132 -5.35 4.46 3.63
CA ILE A 132 -3.94 4.52 4.00
C ILE A 132 -3.58 3.32 4.87
N THR A 133 -2.61 2.54 4.44
CA THR A 133 -2.01 1.48 5.26
C THR A 133 -0.95 2.10 6.18
N PRO A 134 -1.04 1.92 7.51
CA PRO A 134 0.02 2.35 8.42
C PRO A 134 1.38 1.78 8.01
N SER A 135 2.47 2.55 8.13
CA SER A 135 3.80 2.13 7.65
C SER A 135 4.24 0.80 8.27
N GLY A 136 3.91 0.54 9.53
CA GLY A 136 4.21 -0.73 10.22
C GLY A 136 3.39 -1.93 9.75
N LEU A 137 2.27 -1.70 9.06
CA LEU A 137 1.38 -2.75 8.51
C LEU A 137 1.48 -2.88 6.99
N PHE A 138 2.34 -2.08 6.36
CA PHE A 138 2.59 -2.13 4.93
C PHE A 138 3.27 -3.44 4.56
N TYR A 139 2.82 -4.14 3.52
CA TYR A 139 3.37 -5.42 3.13
C TYR A 139 4.85 -5.36 2.77
N GLU A 140 5.53 -6.48 2.90
CA GLU A 140 6.93 -6.64 2.51
C GLU A 140 7.08 -7.74 1.46
N ARG A 141 8.03 -7.53 0.56
CA ARG A 141 8.52 -8.56 -0.36
C ARG A 141 10.00 -8.31 -0.64
N HIS A 142 10.84 -9.27 -0.29
CA HIS A 142 12.29 -9.18 -0.42
C HIS A 142 12.84 -10.36 -1.24
N HIS A 143 13.95 -10.12 -1.94
CA HIS A 143 14.65 -11.14 -2.73
C HIS A 143 16.04 -11.47 -2.18
N ALA A 144 16.58 -10.62 -1.29
CA ALA A 144 17.87 -10.83 -0.61
C ALA A 144 17.88 -10.20 0.80
N GLY A 145 16.71 -10.20 1.48
CA GLY A 145 16.55 -9.60 2.80
C GLY A 145 16.48 -8.07 2.75
N VAL A 146 16.60 -7.45 3.92
CA VAL A 146 16.56 -5.99 4.11
C VAL A 146 17.97 -5.50 4.43
N PRO A 147 18.62 -4.71 3.58
CA PRO A 147 19.95 -4.19 3.87
C PRO A 147 19.91 -3.07 4.92
N THR A 148 20.96 -2.97 5.71
CA THR A 148 21.22 -1.81 6.58
C THR A 148 22.07 -0.81 5.81
N ILE A 149 21.51 0.37 5.51
CA ILE A 149 22.16 1.39 4.68
C ILE A 149 22.35 2.66 5.50
N ASP A 150 23.60 3.11 5.60
CA ASP A 150 23.96 4.41 6.16
C ASP A 150 23.60 5.53 5.15
N PRO A 151 22.64 6.42 5.43
CA PRO A 151 22.22 7.46 4.50
C PRO A 151 23.34 8.48 4.19
N ALA A 152 24.30 8.67 5.11
CA ALA A 152 25.42 9.56 4.89
C ALA A 152 26.36 9.05 3.79
N LYS A 153 26.42 7.73 3.60
CA LYS A 153 27.26 7.06 2.60
C LYS A 153 26.49 6.69 1.33
N HIS A 154 25.17 6.60 1.41
CA HIS A 154 24.35 6.21 0.27
C HIS A 154 24.37 7.27 -0.84
N ARG A 155 24.52 6.82 -2.09
CA ARG A 155 24.53 7.68 -3.28
C ARG A 155 23.69 7.08 -4.40
N LEU A 156 22.98 7.95 -5.11
CA LEU A 156 22.26 7.65 -6.34
C LEU A 156 23.08 8.18 -7.52
N LEU A 157 23.57 7.29 -8.39
CA LEU A 157 24.21 7.64 -9.64
C LEU A 157 23.17 7.70 -10.77
N LEU A 158 23.06 8.85 -11.44
CA LEU A 158 22.32 9.04 -12.69
C LEU A 158 23.30 9.23 -13.84
N HIS A 159 23.26 8.35 -14.84
CA HIS A 159 24.21 8.37 -15.97
C HIS A 159 23.62 7.74 -17.25
N GLY A 160 24.44 7.57 -18.27
CA GLY A 160 24.08 6.98 -19.58
C GLY A 160 23.77 8.05 -20.60
N LEU A 161 22.60 7.99 -21.27
CA LEU A 161 22.17 8.95 -22.30
C LEU A 161 21.67 10.27 -21.67
N VAL A 162 22.54 10.90 -20.89
CA VAL A 162 22.36 12.24 -20.29
C VAL A 162 23.53 13.15 -20.69
N LYS A 163 23.31 14.47 -20.65
CA LYS A 163 24.34 15.48 -20.90
C LYS A 163 25.34 15.56 -19.75
N LYS A 164 24.85 15.45 -18.50
CA LYS A 164 25.65 15.52 -17.27
C LYS A 164 25.35 14.29 -16.41
N PRO A 165 26.27 13.34 -16.25
CA PRO A 165 26.15 12.34 -15.18
C PRO A 165 26.15 13.04 -13.82
N LEU A 166 25.22 12.64 -12.93
CA LEU A 166 25.03 13.26 -11.61
C LEU A 166 25.04 12.20 -10.51
N VAL A 167 25.53 12.60 -9.35
CA VAL A 167 25.49 11.78 -8.13
C VAL A 167 24.76 12.57 -7.06
N PHE A 168 23.75 11.95 -6.44
CA PHE A 168 22.93 12.57 -5.42
C PHE A 168 23.03 11.82 -4.08
N SER A 169 23.15 12.56 -3.01
CA SER A 169 22.75 12.12 -1.66
C SER A 169 21.24 12.31 -1.47
N VAL A 170 20.69 11.80 -0.37
CA VAL A 170 19.30 12.08 0.01
C VAL A 170 19.09 13.57 0.28
N GLU A 171 20.09 14.21 0.88
CA GLU A 171 20.01 15.66 1.19
C GLU A 171 20.02 16.51 -0.10
N ASP A 172 20.73 16.08 -1.14
CA ASP A 172 20.68 16.76 -2.44
C ASP A 172 19.29 16.67 -3.06
N LEU A 173 18.64 15.48 -2.98
CA LEU A 173 17.27 15.31 -3.47
C LEU A 173 16.28 16.22 -2.72
N ARG A 174 16.47 16.43 -1.42
CA ARG A 174 15.59 17.31 -0.61
C ARG A 174 15.67 18.79 -0.94
N ARG A 175 16.67 19.21 -1.71
CA ARG A 175 16.79 20.59 -2.22
C ARG A 175 15.90 20.85 -3.43
N PHE A 176 15.42 19.80 -4.11
CA PHE A 176 14.45 19.92 -5.18
C PHE A 176 13.02 20.08 -4.62
N PRO A 177 12.09 20.68 -5.39
CA PRO A 177 10.69 20.73 -5.01
C PRO A 177 10.13 19.34 -4.75
N SER A 178 9.59 19.12 -3.54
CA SER A 178 8.99 17.85 -3.16
C SER A 178 7.50 17.82 -3.50
N VAL A 179 7.00 16.62 -3.75
CA VAL A 179 5.57 16.33 -3.93
C VAL A 179 5.15 15.17 -3.03
N SER A 180 3.91 15.20 -2.56
CA SER A 180 3.26 14.08 -1.86
C SER A 180 2.10 13.55 -2.71
N ARG A 181 1.98 12.23 -2.81
CA ARG A 181 0.92 11.55 -3.57
C ARG A 181 0.46 10.29 -2.85
N ILE A 182 -0.84 10.04 -2.87
CA ILE A 182 -1.43 8.82 -2.31
C ILE A 182 -1.58 7.80 -3.44
N HIS A 183 -0.86 6.69 -3.34
CA HIS A 183 -0.92 5.62 -4.33
C HIS A 183 -0.79 4.25 -3.67
N PHE A 184 -1.44 3.24 -4.27
CA PHE A 184 -1.21 1.86 -3.89
C PHE A 184 0.11 1.33 -4.46
N LEU A 185 0.61 0.27 -3.84
CA LEU A 185 1.69 -0.59 -4.34
C LEU A 185 1.22 -2.03 -4.22
N GLU A 186 1.30 -2.79 -5.31
CA GLU A 186 0.92 -4.19 -5.35
C GLU A 186 2.04 -5.04 -5.96
N CYS A 187 2.33 -6.19 -5.34
CA CYS A 187 3.24 -7.16 -5.92
C CYS A 187 2.58 -7.87 -7.10
N SER A 188 3.28 -8.03 -8.22
CA SER A 188 2.75 -8.75 -9.39
C SER A 188 2.35 -10.20 -9.11
N GLY A 189 2.89 -10.82 -8.05
CA GLY A 189 2.49 -12.14 -7.56
C GLY A 189 1.39 -12.11 -6.50
N ASN A 190 0.39 -11.24 -6.60
CA ASN A 190 -0.68 -11.04 -5.62
C ASN A 190 -2.09 -11.26 -6.22
N PRO A 191 -2.69 -12.46 -6.15
CA PRO A 191 -2.13 -13.75 -5.75
C PRO A 191 -1.34 -14.45 -6.86
N VAL A 192 -0.81 -15.63 -6.55
CA VAL A 192 -0.18 -16.52 -7.53
C VAL A 192 -1.22 -17.47 -8.10
N TYR A 193 -1.17 -17.72 -9.42
CA TYR A 193 -2.07 -18.68 -10.09
C TYR A 193 -2.02 -20.08 -9.48
N LYS A 194 -3.16 -20.78 -9.58
CA LYS A 194 -3.33 -22.22 -9.34
C LYS A 194 -2.89 -22.75 -7.98
N ARG A 195 -2.61 -21.89 -7.01
CA ARG A 195 -2.35 -22.39 -5.67
C ARG A 195 -3.53 -22.01 -4.79
N PRO A 196 -4.18 -22.95 -4.16
CA PRO A 196 -5.15 -22.67 -3.10
C PRO A 196 -4.38 -22.11 -1.91
N PHE A 197 -4.00 -20.83 -1.99
CA PHE A 197 -3.31 -20.19 -0.91
C PHE A 197 -4.29 -19.39 -0.08
N GLY A 198 -4.28 -19.71 1.19
CA GLY A 198 -4.84 -18.87 2.18
C GLY A 198 -6.34 -18.99 2.36
N LYS A 199 -6.71 -18.71 3.59
CA LYS A 199 -8.09 -18.77 4.04
C LYS A 199 -8.72 -17.40 4.08
N THR A 200 -7.93 -16.35 4.27
CA THR A 200 -8.37 -14.97 4.49
C THR A 200 -8.06 -14.07 3.30
N ALA A 201 -8.69 -12.89 3.25
CA ALA A 201 -8.38 -11.87 2.25
C ALA A 201 -6.88 -11.49 2.27
N SER A 202 -6.29 -11.37 3.46
CA SER A 202 -4.87 -11.06 3.62
C SER A 202 -3.95 -12.18 3.11
N ASP A 203 -4.33 -13.44 3.29
CA ASP A 203 -3.56 -14.57 2.75
C ASP A 203 -3.55 -14.57 1.22
N LEU A 204 -4.66 -14.20 0.60
CA LEU A 204 -4.84 -14.23 -0.85
C LEU A 204 -4.23 -13.01 -1.53
N VAL A 205 -4.64 -11.81 -1.13
CA VAL A 205 -4.26 -10.56 -1.82
C VAL A 205 -3.58 -9.53 -0.91
N GLY A 206 -3.05 -9.94 0.24
CA GLY A 206 -2.41 -9.04 1.20
C GLY A 206 -1.06 -8.45 0.77
N LEU A 207 -0.57 -8.75 -0.44
CA LEU A 207 0.61 -8.08 -1.03
C LEU A 207 0.19 -6.80 -1.78
N VAL A 208 -0.74 -6.05 -1.20
CA VAL A 208 -1.16 -4.72 -1.62
C VAL A 208 -1.27 -3.81 -0.40
N SER A 209 -0.85 -2.57 -0.53
CA SER A 209 -0.97 -1.51 0.47
C SER A 209 -1.04 -0.16 -0.22
N CYS A 210 -1.53 0.87 0.47
CA CYS A 210 -1.58 2.22 -0.05
C CYS A 210 -1.00 3.20 0.98
N ALA A 211 -0.25 4.18 0.52
CA ALA A 211 0.40 5.15 1.39
C ALA A 211 0.50 6.52 0.72
N GLU A 212 0.71 7.55 1.52
CA GLU A 212 1.21 8.82 1.04
C GLU A 212 2.72 8.70 0.83
N TRP A 213 3.17 8.95 -0.39
CA TRP A 213 4.56 8.91 -0.81
C TRP A 213 5.06 10.33 -1.04
N THR A 214 6.15 10.70 -0.35
CA THR A 214 6.77 12.02 -0.49
C THR A 214 8.18 11.88 -1.07
N GLY A 215 8.45 12.68 -2.10
CA GLY A 215 9.74 12.67 -2.79
C GLY A 215 9.82 13.74 -3.87
N VAL A 216 10.73 13.55 -4.81
CA VAL A 216 10.95 14.43 -5.97
C VAL A 216 10.48 13.71 -7.23
N THR A 217 9.86 14.41 -8.17
CA THR A 217 9.53 13.80 -9.46
C THR A 217 10.80 13.37 -10.19
N LEU A 218 10.82 12.17 -10.76
CA LEU A 218 11.98 11.70 -11.52
C LEU A 218 12.22 12.60 -12.73
N LYS A 219 11.16 13.16 -13.31
CA LYS A 219 11.23 14.17 -14.38
C LYS A 219 12.19 15.32 -14.02
N THR A 220 12.02 15.94 -12.87
CA THR A 220 12.87 17.07 -12.41
C THR A 220 14.36 16.68 -12.38
N VAL A 221 14.67 15.49 -11.89
CA VAL A 221 16.06 15.02 -11.78
C VAL A 221 16.65 14.66 -13.15
N LEU A 222 15.84 14.09 -14.05
CA LEU A 222 16.22 13.82 -15.44
C LEU A 222 16.43 15.10 -16.24
N GLU A 223 15.62 16.12 -16.03
CA GLU A 223 15.77 17.44 -16.65
C GLU A 223 17.06 18.13 -16.20
N GLU A 224 17.45 18.03 -14.91
CA GLU A 224 18.72 18.56 -14.40
C GLU A 224 19.92 17.86 -15.07
N ALA A 225 19.86 16.55 -15.27
CA ALA A 225 20.89 15.80 -15.97
C ALA A 225 20.92 16.09 -17.48
N GLY A 226 19.79 16.50 -18.06
CA GLY A 226 19.60 16.78 -19.48
C GLY A 226 19.59 15.50 -20.32
N LEU A 227 18.42 14.99 -20.67
CA LEU A 227 18.27 13.81 -21.52
C LEU A 227 18.86 14.06 -22.92
N LYS A 228 19.48 13.03 -23.50
CA LYS A 228 19.86 12.99 -24.91
C LYS A 228 18.65 12.54 -25.76
N PRO A 229 18.59 12.91 -27.05
CA PRO A 229 17.45 12.56 -27.93
C PRO A 229 17.18 11.06 -28.06
N GLU A 230 18.21 10.22 -27.90
CA GLU A 230 18.15 8.77 -28.03
C GLU A 230 17.60 8.09 -26.77
N ALA A 231 17.39 8.82 -25.66
CA ALA A 231 16.91 8.29 -24.39
C ALA A 231 15.48 7.75 -24.53
N LYS A 232 15.30 6.45 -24.31
CA LYS A 232 14.00 5.75 -24.38
C LYS A 232 13.68 4.96 -23.14
N TRP A 233 14.69 4.62 -22.34
CA TRP A 233 14.55 3.78 -21.15
C TRP A 233 15.38 4.31 -20.00
N VAL A 234 14.94 4.01 -18.78
CA VAL A 234 15.71 4.19 -17.54
C VAL A 234 15.85 2.84 -16.87
N VAL A 235 17.08 2.40 -16.69
CA VAL A 235 17.40 1.17 -15.94
C VAL A 235 17.67 1.54 -14.49
N ALA A 236 16.78 1.11 -13.59
CA ALA A 236 16.90 1.31 -12.15
C ALA A 236 17.53 0.09 -11.48
N GLU A 237 18.43 0.32 -10.51
CA GLU A 237 19.11 -0.74 -9.76
C GLU A 237 19.10 -0.44 -8.25
N GLY A 238 18.75 -1.46 -7.44
CA GLY A 238 18.75 -1.43 -5.98
C GLY A 238 20.11 -1.77 -5.37
N ALA A 239 20.33 -1.36 -4.12
CA ALA A 239 21.56 -1.61 -3.34
C ALA A 239 21.40 -2.80 -2.36
N ASP A 240 20.47 -3.70 -2.63
CA ASP A 240 20.32 -4.95 -1.88
C ASP A 240 21.18 -6.07 -2.50
N GLY A 241 21.33 -7.18 -1.80
CA GLY A 241 22.11 -8.33 -2.28
C GLY A 241 21.55 -9.00 -3.55
N ALA A 242 20.30 -8.72 -3.94
CA ALA A 242 19.72 -9.16 -5.21
C ALA A 242 20.12 -8.27 -6.38
N GLY A 243 20.49 -6.99 -6.12
CA GLY A 243 20.76 -6.01 -7.17
C GLY A 243 19.56 -5.84 -8.10
N MET A 244 18.34 -5.82 -7.56
CA MET A 244 17.09 -5.75 -8.34
C MET A 244 17.21 -4.70 -9.43
N THR A 245 17.08 -5.12 -10.70
CA THR A 245 17.28 -4.26 -11.87
C THR A 245 16.07 -4.32 -12.78
N ARG A 246 15.49 -3.13 -13.12
CA ARG A 246 14.31 -3.03 -13.98
C ARG A 246 14.49 -1.93 -15.02
N SER A 247 14.05 -2.21 -16.25
CA SER A 247 13.99 -1.26 -17.37
C SER A 247 12.61 -0.59 -17.43
N ILE A 248 12.58 0.74 -17.36
CA ILE A 248 11.37 1.55 -17.28
C ILE A 248 11.28 2.43 -18.52
N PRO A 249 10.15 2.46 -19.25
CA PRO A 249 9.94 3.39 -20.36
C PRO A 249 10.14 4.84 -19.92
N ILE A 250 10.81 5.65 -20.75
CA ILE A 250 11.11 7.04 -20.40
C ILE A 250 9.86 7.87 -20.18
N GLU A 251 8.78 7.56 -20.91
CA GLU A 251 7.48 8.23 -20.79
C GLU A 251 6.96 8.12 -19.36
N LYS A 252 7.01 6.93 -18.75
CA LYS A 252 6.62 6.71 -17.35
C LYS A 252 7.49 7.48 -16.38
N CYS A 253 8.80 7.57 -16.67
CA CYS A 253 9.72 8.34 -15.85
C CYS A 253 9.41 9.84 -15.86
N LEU A 254 8.90 10.35 -16.97
CA LEU A 254 8.56 11.77 -17.17
C LEU A 254 7.12 12.10 -16.76
N GLU A 255 6.22 11.10 -16.70
CA GLU A 255 4.82 11.28 -16.31
C GLU A 255 4.66 11.52 -14.81
N ASP A 256 4.93 10.48 -14.00
CA ASP A 256 4.52 10.48 -12.60
C ASP A 256 5.48 9.74 -11.65
N ALA A 257 6.61 9.22 -12.16
CA ALA A 257 7.60 8.52 -11.35
C ALA A 257 8.20 9.43 -10.27
N LEU A 258 8.45 8.88 -9.07
CA LEU A 258 8.97 9.60 -7.92
C LEU A 258 10.28 8.96 -7.40
N LEU A 259 11.22 9.78 -6.97
CA LEU A 259 12.32 9.41 -6.07
C LEU A 259 11.86 9.69 -4.64
N VAL A 260 11.42 8.66 -3.95
CA VAL A 260 10.76 8.77 -2.64
C VAL A 260 11.75 8.59 -1.51
N TYR A 261 11.62 9.41 -0.46
CA TYR A 261 12.39 9.36 0.77
C TYR A 261 11.53 9.38 2.05
N SER A 262 10.19 9.53 1.92
CA SER A 262 9.24 9.50 3.04
C SER A 262 7.96 8.76 2.66
N GLN A 263 7.34 8.12 3.66
CA GLN A 263 6.08 7.39 3.55
C GLN A 263 5.20 7.74 4.76
N ASN A 264 3.95 8.13 4.54
CA ASN A 264 2.99 8.49 5.60
C ASN A 264 3.55 9.51 6.62
N GLY A 265 4.26 10.54 6.14
CA GLY A 265 4.83 11.60 6.98
C GLY A 265 6.11 11.23 7.74
N GLU A 266 6.56 9.97 7.71
CA GLU A 266 7.82 9.53 8.31
C GLU A 266 8.89 9.18 7.26
N ARG A 267 10.14 8.95 7.69
CA ARG A 267 11.16 8.39 6.80
C ARG A 267 10.76 6.99 6.36
N LEU A 268 11.17 6.60 5.14
CA LEU A 268 10.99 5.21 4.70
C LEU A 268 11.52 4.26 5.78
N ARG A 269 10.78 3.20 6.06
CA ARG A 269 11.29 2.11 6.87
C ARG A 269 12.31 1.30 6.08
N PRO A 270 13.29 0.63 6.74
CA PRO A 270 14.31 -0.17 6.04
C PRO A 270 13.70 -1.13 5.02
N GLU A 271 12.65 -1.85 5.41
CA GLU A 271 11.94 -2.81 4.57
C GLU A 271 11.19 -2.17 3.40
N GLN A 272 10.91 -0.88 3.47
CA GLN A 272 10.27 -0.10 2.40
C GLN A 272 11.26 0.65 1.51
N GLY A 273 12.57 0.47 1.73
CA GLY A 273 13.60 0.98 0.84
C GLY A 273 14.37 2.19 1.35
N TYR A 274 14.50 2.38 2.69
CA TYR A 274 15.35 3.42 3.26
C TYR A 274 16.80 3.34 2.72
N PRO A 275 17.44 4.46 2.35
CA PRO A 275 17.02 5.85 2.56
C PRO A 275 16.22 6.45 1.38
N MET A 276 16.19 5.81 0.23
CA MET A 276 15.40 6.25 -0.94
C MET A 276 15.00 5.07 -1.84
N ARG A 277 13.88 5.23 -2.52
CA ARG A 277 13.39 4.28 -3.51
C ARG A 277 12.85 4.97 -4.74
N LEU A 278 12.82 4.25 -5.85
CA LEU A 278 11.98 4.59 -6.98
C LEU A 278 10.55 4.18 -6.68
N PHE A 279 9.57 4.99 -7.10
CA PHE A 279 8.15 4.67 -7.02
C PHE A 279 7.47 5.00 -8.35
N LEU A 280 6.77 4.02 -8.91
CA LEU A 280 6.07 4.10 -10.20
C LEU A 280 4.58 3.85 -9.97
N PRO A 281 3.75 4.90 -9.86
CA PRO A 281 2.33 4.76 -9.58
C PRO A 281 1.62 3.83 -10.56
N GLY A 282 0.89 2.83 -10.03
CA GLY A 282 0.10 1.89 -10.83
C GLY A 282 0.88 0.77 -11.51
N PHE A 283 2.22 0.83 -11.55
CA PHE A 283 3.04 -0.27 -12.06
C PHE A 283 3.18 -1.39 -11.03
N GLU A 284 3.49 -2.59 -11.51
CA GLU A 284 3.79 -3.74 -10.65
C GLU A 284 4.90 -3.42 -9.64
N GLY A 285 4.75 -3.89 -8.41
CA GLY A 285 5.55 -3.46 -7.27
C GLY A 285 7.06 -3.64 -7.41
N ASN A 286 7.50 -4.65 -8.16
CA ASN A 286 8.93 -4.89 -8.42
C ASN A 286 9.59 -3.79 -9.29
N MET A 287 8.81 -3.03 -10.05
CA MET A 287 9.28 -1.88 -10.83
C MET A 287 9.64 -0.68 -9.94
N SER A 288 9.03 -0.59 -8.76
CA SER A 288 9.31 0.43 -7.74
C SER A 288 10.52 0.03 -6.90
N VAL A 289 11.72 0.10 -7.50
CA VAL A 289 12.97 -0.42 -6.96
C VAL A 289 13.33 0.24 -5.64
N LYS A 290 13.49 -0.56 -4.57
CA LYS A 290 13.91 -0.15 -3.23
C LYS A 290 15.42 0.05 -3.14
N TRP A 291 15.87 0.84 -2.13
CA TRP A 291 17.30 1.08 -1.90
C TRP A 291 18.03 1.56 -3.16
N LEU A 292 17.40 2.48 -3.88
CA LEU A 292 17.82 2.89 -5.21
C LEU A 292 19.22 3.47 -5.21
N ARG A 293 20.15 2.88 -6.01
CA ARG A 293 21.56 3.30 -6.10
C ARG A 293 21.98 3.79 -7.48
N ARG A 294 21.25 3.37 -8.53
CA ARG A 294 21.64 3.71 -9.90
C ARG A 294 20.43 3.87 -10.80
N LEU A 295 20.49 4.88 -11.64
CA LEU A 295 19.62 5.11 -12.78
C LEU A 295 20.48 5.27 -14.02
N LYS A 296 20.39 4.35 -14.98
CA LYS A 296 21.11 4.41 -16.25
C LYS A 296 20.12 4.68 -17.37
N VAL A 297 20.25 5.83 -18.06
CA VAL A 297 19.42 6.15 -19.23
C VAL A 297 19.97 5.44 -20.45
N THR A 298 19.11 4.74 -21.20
CA THR A 298 19.47 3.91 -22.36
C THR A 298 18.48 4.12 -23.50
N ASP A 299 18.81 3.63 -24.67
CA ASP A 299 17.96 3.62 -25.89
C ASP A 299 17.13 2.34 -26.02
N ALA A 300 17.44 1.31 -25.23
CA ALA A 300 16.76 0.02 -25.21
C ALA A 300 16.70 -0.55 -23.78
N PRO A 301 15.78 -1.47 -23.47
CA PRO A 301 15.78 -2.20 -22.20
C PRO A 301 17.00 -3.13 -22.11
N VAL A 302 17.43 -3.47 -20.87
CA VAL A 302 18.65 -4.27 -20.67
C VAL A 302 18.37 -5.77 -20.54
N TYR A 303 17.10 -6.18 -20.51
CA TYR A 303 16.68 -7.58 -20.35
C TYR A 303 17.37 -8.26 -19.17
N SER A 304 17.24 -7.63 -18.00
CA SER A 304 17.79 -8.15 -16.75
C SER A 304 17.21 -9.53 -16.40
N ARG A 305 17.77 -10.17 -15.37
CA ARG A 305 17.20 -11.42 -14.84
C ARG A 305 15.72 -11.27 -14.46
N GLU A 306 15.34 -10.11 -13.93
CA GLU A 306 13.98 -9.77 -13.52
C GLU A 306 13.05 -9.47 -14.72
N GLU A 307 13.58 -9.49 -15.93
CA GLU A 307 12.83 -9.22 -17.17
C GLU A 307 12.87 -10.41 -18.13
N THR A 308 13.56 -11.47 -17.76
CA THR A 308 13.70 -12.69 -18.57
C THR A 308 13.34 -13.94 -17.79
N ALA A 309 14.05 -14.24 -16.69
CA ALA A 309 13.82 -15.41 -15.85
C ALA A 309 12.72 -15.21 -14.79
N LYS A 310 12.33 -13.96 -14.52
CA LYS A 310 11.29 -13.55 -13.57
C LYS A 310 10.39 -12.50 -14.22
N TYR A 311 9.19 -12.33 -13.66
CA TYR A 311 8.20 -11.33 -14.11
C TYR A 311 7.89 -11.41 -15.61
N THR A 312 7.92 -12.61 -16.13
CA THR A 312 7.65 -12.97 -17.52
C THR A 312 6.73 -14.19 -17.50
N ASP A 313 5.66 -14.15 -18.24
CA ASP A 313 4.65 -15.21 -18.31
C ASP A 313 4.64 -15.89 -19.68
N LEU A 314 4.41 -17.21 -19.68
CA LEU A 314 4.22 -17.97 -20.89
C LEU A 314 2.73 -17.93 -21.28
N LEU A 315 2.44 -17.33 -22.43
CA LEU A 315 1.09 -17.23 -22.98
C LEU A 315 0.66 -18.54 -23.67
N PRO A 316 -0.65 -18.76 -23.88
CA PRO A 316 -1.16 -19.92 -24.64
C PRO A 316 -0.56 -20.07 -26.04
N SER A 317 -0.16 -18.95 -26.66
CA SER A 317 0.51 -18.92 -27.96
C SER A 317 1.94 -19.45 -27.96
N GLY A 318 2.50 -19.85 -26.81
CA GLY A 318 3.89 -20.24 -26.63
C GLY A 318 4.88 -19.08 -26.61
N LYS A 319 4.41 -17.82 -26.66
CA LYS A 319 5.25 -16.62 -26.55
C LYS A 319 5.36 -16.18 -25.10
N ALA A 320 6.51 -15.62 -24.73
CA ALA A 320 6.73 -14.99 -23.43
C ALA A 320 6.15 -13.57 -23.44
N ARG A 321 5.33 -13.25 -22.42
CA ARG A 321 4.86 -11.88 -22.16
C ARG A 321 5.80 -11.22 -21.18
N GLN A 322 6.50 -10.19 -21.65
CA GLN A 322 7.35 -9.31 -20.85
C GLN A 322 6.65 -7.96 -20.66
N PHE A 323 7.10 -7.19 -19.68
CA PHE A 323 6.70 -5.79 -19.49
C PHE A 323 5.18 -5.58 -19.43
N THR A 324 4.50 -6.31 -18.55
CA THR A 324 3.07 -6.08 -18.30
C THR A 324 2.85 -4.71 -17.67
N PHE A 325 3.80 -4.21 -16.87
CA PHE A 325 3.85 -2.92 -16.20
C PHE A 325 2.68 -2.63 -15.26
N TYR A 326 1.51 -2.26 -15.82
CA TYR A 326 0.36 -1.85 -15.02
C TYR A 326 -0.33 -3.02 -14.32
N MET A 327 -0.78 -2.76 -13.09
CA MET A 327 -1.69 -3.64 -12.36
C MET A 327 -3.11 -3.32 -12.80
N GLU A 328 -3.82 -4.30 -13.36
CA GLU A 328 -5.18 -4.14 -13.84
C GLU A 328 -6.18 -3.97 -12.68
N ALA A 329 -7.41 -3.54 -13.01
CA ALA A 329 -8.47 -3.38 -12.02
C ALA A 329 -8.71 -4.65 -11.23
N LYS A 330 -8.80 -4.50 -9.90
CA LYS A 330 -9.04 -5.58 -8.95
C LYS A 330 -9.87 -5.08 -7.76
N SER A 331 -10.70 -5.95 -7.23
CA SER A 331 -11.42 -5.77 -5.98
C SER A 331 -11.39 -7.03 -5.15
N ILE A 332 -11.62 -6.88 -3.85
CA ILE A 332 -11.83 -7.99 -2.93
C ILE A 332 -12.76 -7.55 -1.80
N ILE A 333 -13.69 -8.41 -1.43
CA ILE A 333 -14.47 -8.27 -0.21
C ILE A 333 -13.56 -8.61 0.98
N THR A 334 -13.46 -7.70 1.94
CA THR A 334 -12.67 -7.84 3.17
C THR A 334 -13.52 -8.18 4.39
N SER A 335 -14.85 -7.95 4.31
CA SER A 335 -15.81 -8.34 5.34
C SER A 335 -17.24 -8.45 4.75
N PRO A 336 -17.95 -9.58 4.95
CA PRO A 336 -17.42 -10.83 5.47
C PRO A 336 -16.48 -11.52 4.47
N SER A 337 -15.39 -12.09 4.96
CA SER A 337 -14.40 -12.78 4.15
C SER A 337 -13.89 -14.03 4.87
N GLY A 338 -13.08 -14.83 4.19
CA GLY A 338 -12.63 -16.10 4.72
C GLY A 338 -12.02 -16.01 6.12
N GLY A 339 -12.45 -16.91 6.99
CA GLY A 339 -12.07 -16.96 8.41
C GLY A 339 -12.97 -16.15 9.34
N GLN A 340 -13.91 -15.38 8.79
CA GLN A 340 -14.93 -14.64 9.56
C GLN A 340 -16.23 -15.45 9.65
N ASN A 341 -17.18 -14.95 10.47
CA ASN A 341 -18.49 -15.57 10.67
C ASN A 341 -19.56 -14.49 10.71
N ILE A 342 -20.68 -14.69 10.02
CA ILE A 342 -21.91 -13.92 10.14
C ILE A 342 -22.72 -14.53 11.28
N ALA A 343 -22.91 -13.78 12.36
CA ALA A 343 -23.46 -14.32 13.61
C ALA A 343 -24.91 -14.83 13.50
N SER A 344 -25.72 -14.24 12.61
CA SER A 344 -27.13 -14.61 12.37
C SER A 344 -27.65 -14.02 11.07
N PRO A 345 -28.70 -14.62 10.48
CA PRO A 345 -29.43 -13.99 9.39
C PRO A 345 -29.89 -12.57 9.73
N GLY A 346 -29.92 -11.71 8.72
CA GLY A 346 -30.30 -10.31 8.86
C GLY A 346 -29.47 -9.38 8.01
N PHE A 347 -29.36 -8.12 8.44
CA PHE A 347 -28.58 -7.12 7.76
C PHE A 347 -27.08 -7.39 7.87
N VAL A 348 -26.40 -7.40 6.73
CA VAL A 348 -24.94 -7.55 6.60
C VAL A 348 -24.43 -6.41 5.72
N GLU A 349 -23.48 -5.62 6.22
CA GLU A 349 -22.72 -4.70 5.38
C GLU A 349 -21.52 -5.44 4.77
N ILE A 350 -21.57 -5.68 3.48
CA ILE A 350 -20.40 -6.19 2.74
C ILE A 350 -19.45 -5.02 2.51
N ARG A 351 -18.19 -5.15 2.92
CA ARG A 351 -17.14 -4.15 2.77
C ARG A 351 -15.97 -4.72 2.00
N GLY A 352 -15.31 -3.86 1.22
CA GLY A 352 -14.13 -4.28 0.50
C GLY A 352 -13.27 -3.12 0.02
N ILE A 353 -12.24 -3.47 -0.73
CA ILE A 353 -11.30 -2.56 -1.37
C ILE A 353 -11.18 -2.88 -2.85
N ALA A 354 -10.94 -1.84 -3.66
CA ALA A 354 -10.70 -1.94 -5.08
C ALA A 354 -9.58 -0.99 -5.50
N TRP A 355 -8.89 -1.29 -6.61
CA TRP A 355 -7.81 -0.47 -7.16
C TRP A 355 -7.59 -0.76 -8.64
N SER A 356 -6.94 0.17 -9.35
CA SER A 356 -6.41 -0.03 -10.70
C SER A 356 -5.14 0.79 -10.92
N GLY A 357 -4.16 0.21 -11.60
CA GLY A 357 -2.95 0.91 -12.04
C GLY A 357 -3.19 1.84 -13.21
N HIS A 358 -4.28 1.67 -13.94
CA HIS A 358 -4.60 2.51 -15.10
C HIS A 358 -5.28 3.83 -14.73
N GLY A 359 -5.86 3.93 -13.50
CA GLY A 359 -6.52 5.16 -13.10
C GLY A 359 -7.35 5.03 -11.83
N LYS A 360 -8.50 5.69 -11.80
CA LYS A 360 -9.48 5.58 -10.71
C LYS A 360 -10.33 4.33 -10.87
N VAL A 361 -10.80 3.80 -9.75
CA VAL A 361 -11.92 2.87 -9.74
C VAL A 361 -13.19 3.67 -10.10
N ALA A 362 -13.82 3.30 -11.20
CA ALA A 362 -15.05 3.97 -11.65
C ALA A 362 -16.30 3.33 -11.04
N ARG A 363 -16.27 2.00 -10.82
CA ARG A 363 -17.42 1.21 -10.36
C ARG A 363 -16.94 -0.03 -9.63
N VAL A 364 -17.68 -0.45 -8.63
CA VAL A 364 -17.59 -1.79 -8.03
C VAL A 364 -18.99 -2.37 -7.99
N GLU A 365 -19.12 -3.62 -8.43
CA GLU A 365 -20.35 -4.40 -8.33
C GLU A 365 -20.14 -5.56 -7.37
N VAL A 366 -21.19 -5.94 -6.67
CA VAL A 366 -21.24 -7.08 -5.77
C VAL A 366 -22.30 -8.04 -6.25
N SER A 367 -21.97 -9.33 -6.25
CA SER A 367 -22.93 -10.43 -6.38
C SER A 367 -23.04 -11.18 -5.07
N VAL A 368 -24.25 -11.60 -4.72
CA VAL A 368 -24.54 -12.40 -3.53
C VAL A 368 -25.17 -13.76 -3.88
N ASP A 369 -25.10 -14.15 -5.13
CA ASP A 369 -25.73 -15.34 -5.70
C ASP A 369 -24.83 -16.09 -6.72
N ASP A 370 -23.52 -16.12 -6.44
CA ASP A 370 -22.51 -16.79 -7.26
C ASP A 370 -22.37 -16.19 -8.67
N GLY A 371 -22.41 -14.87 -8.75
CA GLY A 371 -22.18 -14.16 -10.02
C GLY A 371 -23.34 -14.15 -10.99
N LYS A 372 -24.53 -14.63 -10.60
CA LYS A 372 -25.72 -14.63 -11.46
C LYS A 372 -26.28 -13.25 -11.66
N ASN A 373 -26.34 -12.47 -10.58
CA ASN A 373 -26.78 -11.08 -10.61
C ASN A 373 -25.72 -10.19 -9.94
N TRP A 374 -25.59 -8.96 -10.46
CA TRP A 374 -24.63 -7.97 -9.99
C TRP A 374 -25.35 -6.67 -9.70
N ALA A 375 -24.99 -6.01 -8.60
CA ALA A 375 -25.52 -4.71 -8.21
C ALA A 375 -24.39 -3.77 -7.78
N ASP A 376 -24.59 -2.47 -8.00
CA ASP A 376 -23.60 -1.45 -7.68
C ASP A 376 -23.38 -1.33 -6.18
N ALA A 377 -22.13 -1.37 -5.78
CA ALA A 377 -21.69 -1.01 -4.43
C ALA A 377 -21.41 0.50 -4.33
N ALA A 378 -21.66 1.07 -3.17
CA ALA A 378 -21.33 2.46 -2.89
C ALA A 378 -19.82 2.61 -2.71
N LEU A 379 -19.17 3.42 -3.54
CA LEU A 379 -17.79 3.81 -3.36
C LEU A 379 -17.68 4.83 -2.21
N GLN A 380 -16.67 4.67 -1.37
CA GLN A 380 -16.40 5.58 -0.27
C GLN A 380 -15.31 6.59 -0.69
N GLU A 381 -15.63 7.87 -0.57
CA GLU A 381 -14.65 8.94 -0.80
C GLU A 381 -13.50 8.91 0.23
N PRO A 382 -12.27 9.29 -0.17
CA PRO A 382 -11.91 9.80 -1.49
C PRO A 382 -11.63 8.68 -2.51
N VAL A 383 -12.06 8.87 -3.78
CA VAL A 383 -11.71 8.00 -4.90
C VAL A 383 -10.57 8.65 -5.68
N LEU A 384 -9.36 8.14 -5.49
CA LEU A 384 -8.12 8.72 -6.04
C LEU A 384 -7.55 7.87 -7.16
N THR A 385 -6.85 8.52 -8.11
CA THR A 385 -6.14 7.85 -9.21
C THR A 385 -5.02 6.97 -8.66
N ARG A 386 -4.99 5.68 -9.07
CA ARG A 386 -3.94 4.72 -8.70
C ARG A 386 -3.80 4.58 -7.18
N ALA A 387 -4.92 4.58 -6.44
CA ALA A 387 -4.99 4.40 -5.00
C ALA A 387 -6.04 3.37 -4.63
N LEU A 388 -6.04 2.91 -3.37
CA LEU A 388 -7.12 2.07 -2.88
C LEU A 388 -8.41 2.87 -2.81
N THR A 389 -9.52 2.23 -3.13
CA THR A 389 -10.89 2.76 -2.99
C THR A 389 -11.68 1.78 -2.14
N ARG A 390 -12.33 2.26 -1.10
CA ARG A 390 -13.24 1.45 -0.30
C ARG A 390 -14.62 1.40 -0.93
N PHE A 391 -15.30 0.27 -0.79
CA PHE A 391 -16.70 0.11 -1.18
C PHE A 391 -17.51 -0.56 -0.09
N ARG A 392 -18.83 -0.31 -0.10
CA ARG A 392 -19.82 -0.90 0.79
C ARG A 392 -21.05 -1.31 0.01
N PHE A 393 -21.65 -2.43 0.43
CA PHE A 393 -22.86 -2.95 -0.16
C PHE A 393 -23.80 -3.47 0.96
N ALA A 394 -25.01 -2.93 1.00
CA ALA A 394 -26.03 -3.36 1.96
C ALA A 394 -26.68 -4.65 1.48
N TRP A 395 -26.64 -5.69 2.28
CA TRP A 395 -27.22 -6.99 1.98
C TRP A 395 -28.07 -7.50 3.13
N HIS A 396 -29.14 -8.20 2.82
CA HIS A 396 -29.94 -8.90 3.80
C HIS A 396 -29.77 -10.41 3.56
N TRP A 397 -28.96 -11.05 4.40
CA TRP A 397 -28.76 -12.48 4.34
C TRP A 397 -29.92 -13.21 5.02
N ASP A 398 -30.49 -14.21 4.35
CA ASP A 398 -31.63 -15.00 4.83
C ASP A 398 -31.24 -16.27 5.61
N GLY A 399 -29.93 -16.55 5.74
CA GLY A 399 -29.39 -17.76 6.36
C GLY A 399 -29.12 -18.90 5.38
N THR A 400 -29.44 -18.73 4.10
CA THR A 400 -29.13 -19.78 3.11
C THR A 400 -27.68 -19.75 2.64
N PRO A 401 -27.04 -20.92 2.40
CA PRO A 401 -25.71 -20.95 1.82
C PRO A 401 -25.64 -20.21 0.48
N THR A 402 -24.58 -19.42 0.30
CA THR A 402 -24.40 -18.63 -0.91
C THR A 402 -22.94 -18.33 -1.19
N VAL A 403 -22.64 -17.75 -2.36
CA VAL A 403 -21.33 -17.23 -2.72
C VAL A 403 -21.43 -15.73 -2.98
N ILE A 404 -20.61 -14.97 -2.26
CA ILE A 404 -20.48 -13.52 -2.48
C ILE A 404 -19.18 -13.20 -3.18
N GLN A 405 -19.18 -12.20 -4.05
CA GLN A 405 -18.00 -11.77 -4.79
C GLN A 405 -18.15 -10.32 -5.26
N SER A 406 -17.01 -9.67 -5.56
CA SER A 406 -16.98 -8.32 -6.10
C SER A 406 -16.17 -8.26 -7.37
N ARG A 407 -16.51 -7.30 -8.27
CA ARG A 407 -15.70 -6.96 -9.42
C ARG A 407 -15.57 -5.45 -9.57
N ALA A 408 -14.37 -5.00 -9.93
CA ALA A 408 -14.09 -3.59 -10.17
C ALA A 408 -14.08 -3.27 -11.66
N THR A 409 -14.53 -2.07 -12.00
CA THR A 409 -14.34 -1.43 -13.32
C THR A 409 -13.56 -0.15 -13.09
N ASP A 410 -12.50 0.10 -13.84
CA ASP A 410 -11.74 1.35 -13.78
C ASP A 410 -12.23 2.39 -14.80
N GLU A 411 -11.65 3.59 -14.74
CA GLU A 411 -12.03 4.71 -15.61
C GLU A 411 -11.71 4.49 -17.09
N THR A 412 -10.93 3.46 -17.46
CA THR A 412 -10.71 3.07 -18.85
C THR A 412 -11.83 2.17 -19.39
N GLY A 413 -12.73 1.71 -18.52
CA GLY A 413 -13.79 0.77 -18.83
C GLY A 413 -13.35 -0.70 -18.71
N TYR A 414 -12.11 -0.97 -18.26
CA TYR A 414 -11.67 -2.34 -18.03
C TYR A 414 -12.37 -2.94 -16.81
N VAL A 415 -12.99 -4.11 -17.01
CA VAL A 415 -13.72 -4.85 -15.97
C VAL A 415 -12.84 -6.00 -15.47
N GLN A 416 -12.76 -6.15 -14.16
CA GLN A 416 -12.09 -7.29 -13.50
C GLN A 416 -12.69 -8.62 -14.01
N PRO A 417 -11.87 -9.53 -14.57
CA PRO A 417 -12.37 -10.76 -15.19
C PRO A 417 -12.74 -11.83 -14.16
N SER A 418 -13.57 -12.78 -14.56
CA SER A 418 -13.70 -14.06 -13.88
C SER A 418 -12.37 -14.84 -13.94
N PHE A 419 -12.21 -15.87 -13.11
CA PHE A 419 -11.03 -16.72 -13.18
C PHE A 419 -10.94 -17.47 -14.52
N ALA A 420 -12.06 -17.89 -15.10
CA ALA A 420 -12.10 -18.55 -16.40
C ALA A 420 -11.63 -17.61 -17.53
N ASP A 421 -12.17 -16.39 -17.59
CA ASP A 421 -11.77 -15.39 -18.60
C ASP A 421 -10.28 -15.05 -18.50
N LEU A 422 -9.77 -14.93 -17.25
CA LEU A 422 -8.36 -14.66 -17.02
C LEU A 422 -7.47 -15.81 -17.50
N LEU A 423 -7.90 -17.05 -17.27
CA LEU A 423 -7.19 -18.25 -17.69
C LEU A 423 -7.15 -18.36 -19.22
N ASP A 424 -8.25 -18.08 -19.90
CA ASP A 424 -8.32 -18.03 -21.36
C ASP A 424 -7.37 -16.97 -21.94
N ALA A 425 -7.35 -15.78 -21.33
CA ALA A 425 -6.52 -14.67 -21.81
C ALA A 425 -5.01 -14.88 -21.56
N ARG A 426 -4.63 -15.46 -20.42
CA ARG A 426 -3.23 -15.55 -19.98
C ARG A 426 -2.64 -16.95 -20.02
N GLY A 427 -3.48 -17.97 -20.02
CA GLY A 427 -3.08 -19.38 -20.05
C GLY A 427 -2.68 -19.94 -18.68
N ASP A 428 -2.59 -21.24 -18.66
CA ASP A 428 -2.29 -22.06 -17.47
C ASP A 428 -0.92 -21.82 -16.84
N ASN A 429 0.02 -21.33 -17.61
CA ASN A 429 1.41 -21.12 -17.18
C ASN A 429 1.70 -19.67 -16.77
N SER A 430 0.71 -18.79 -16.81
CA SER A 430 0.85 -17.43 -16.29
C SER A 430 0.97 -17.46 -14.76
N TYR A 431 1.91 -16.71 -14.20
CA TYR A 431 2.22 -16.69 -12.78
C TYR A 431 1.90 -15.37 -12.12
N TYR A 432 1.98 -14.30 -12.87
CA TYR A 432 1.86 -12.92 -12.38
C TYR A 432 0.56 -12.26 -12.83
N HIS A 433 0.25 -11.11 -12.20
CA HIS A 433 -0.89 -10.26 -12.57
C HIS A 433 -2.25 -10.97 -12.53
N ASN A 434 -2.45 -11.83 -11.54
CA ASN A 434 -3.77 -12.42 -11.30
C ASN A 434 -4.69 -11.37 -10.69
N ASN A 435 -5.64 -10.89 -11.48
CA ASN A 435 -6.68 -9.96 -11.04
C ASN A 435 -8.10 -10.56 -11.12
N ALA A 436 -8.22 -11.90 -11.13
CA ALA A 436 -9.52 -12.56 -11.16
C ALA A 436 -10.38 -12.21 -9.93
N VAL A 437 -11.68 -12.25 -10.15
CA VAL A 437 -12.69 -12.16 -9.10
C VAL A 437 -12.45 -13.23 -8.04
N GLN A 438 -12.47 -12.85 -6.75
CA GLN A 438 -12.34 -13.76 -5.61
C GLN A 438 -13.71 -14.04 -5.00
N PRO A 439 -14.22 -15.27 -5.09
CA PRO A 439 -15.48 -15.64 -4.46
C PRO A 439 -15.28 -16.11 -3.01
N TRP A 440 -16.26 -15.81 -2.14
CA TRP A 440 -16.37 -16.28 -0.77
C TRP A 440 -17.63 -17.09 -0.59
N HIS A 441 -17.51 -18.33 -0.14
CA HIS A 441 -18.62 -19.18 0.23
C HIS A 441 -19.07 -18.87 1.66
N ILE A 442 -20.36 -18.65 1.84
CA ILE A 442 -21.02 -18.49 3.13
C ILE A 442 -21.85 -19.74 3.38
N ALA A 443 -21.57 -20.46 4.44
CA ALA A 443 -22.33 -21.65 4.84
C ALA A 443 -23.57 -21.27 5.68
N GLU A 444 -24.46 -22.24 5.91
CA GLU A 444 -25.69 -22.06 6.67
C GLU A 444 -25.44 -21.58 8.12
N ASP A 445 -24.31 -21.97 8.73
CA ASP A 445 -23.89 -21.54 10.05
C ASP A 445 -23.24 -20.15 10.06
N GLY A 446 -23.20 -19.46 8.93
CA GLY A 446 -22.59 -18.14 8.76
C GLY A 446 -21.07 -18.16 8.58
N SER A 447 -20.41 -19.31 8.65
CA SER A 447 -18.96 -19.39 8.42
C SER A 447 -18.61 -19.03 6.98
N VAL A 448 -17.51 -18.27 6.81
CA VAL A 448 -17.05 -17.78 5.50
C VAL A 448 -15.74 -18.45 5.12
N SER A 449 -15.68 -18.97 3.91
CA SER A 449 -14.50 -19.67 3.37
C SER A 449 -14.19 -19.26 1.94
N ASN A 450 -12.96 -19.55 1.49
CA ASN A 450 -12.56 -19.35 0.11
C ASN A 450 -13.28 -20.36 -0.79
N ALA A 451 -14.07 -19.91 -1.74
CA ALA A 451 -14.85 -20.76 -2.64
C ALA A 451 -14.02 -21.41 -3.77
N ASN A 452 -12.75 -21.03 -3.93
CA ASN A 452 -11.82 -21.60 -4.93
C ASN A 452 -11.05 -22.83 -4.40
N VAL A 453 -11.38 -23.33 -3.22
CA VAL A 453 -10.66 -24.44 -2.54
C VAL A 453 -11.58 -25.63 -2.36
#